data_f632c4e13cdbf33724ff59bd196e91f2
#
_entry.id   f632c4e13cdbf33724ff59bd196e91f2
#
_cell.length_a   1.000
_cell.length_b   1.000
_cell.length_c   1.000
_cell.angle_alpha   90.00
_cell.angle_beta   90.00
_cell.angle_gamma   90.00
#
_symmetry.space_group_name_H-M   'P 1'
#
loop_
_entity.id
_entity.type
_entity.pdbx_description
1 polymer ?
#
loop_
_entity_poly.entity_id
_entity_poly.type
_entity_poly.pdbx_seq_one_letter_code
_entity_poly.pdbx_strand_id
1 'polypeptide(L)'
;MKKMLVICLVAIMTTAATYAAPVSEKVLKIFTTAFPEVQETTWYNYETYYSVYFKNSDDSKCRIDYDTDGKIISTTRYYSEEALPPFIRGKVNEKFPGKQIFGVTEVSSPDEMAYHIVLEDEKNWYNIKSDATGSINIEKKMLKSEN
;
A
#
# COMPACT_ATOMS: atom_id res chain seq x y z
N MET A 1 60.70 -31.30 26.68
CA MET A 1 59.66 -30.25 26.89
C MET A 1 59.16 -29.79 25.51
N LYS A 2 57.99 -30.29 25.07
CA LYS A 2 57.44 -29.95 23.77
C LYS A 2 56.50 -28.77 23.99
N LYS A 3 56.78 -27.60 23.40
CA LYS A 3 55.91 -26.42 23.39
C LYS A 3 54.87 -26.62 22.31
N MET A 4 53.60 -26.84 22.70
CA MET A 4 52.44 -26.83 21.80
C MET A 4 52.09 -25.38 21.49
N LEU A 5 52.23 -25.02 20.22
CA LEU A 5 51.80 -23.73 19.70
C LEU A 5 50.29 -23.84 19.32
N VAL A 6 49.42 -23.22 20.12
CA VAL A 6 47.98 -23.12 19.82
C VAL A 6 47.79 -21.93 18.89
N ILE A 7 47.49 -22.20 17.62
CA ILE A 7 47.14 -21.19 16.64
C ILE A 7 45.62 -20.97 16.77
N CYS A 8 45.22 -19.87 17.40
CA CYS A 8 43.82 -19.39 17.38
C CYS A 8 43.51 -18.83 16.00
N LEU A 9 42.73 -19.58 15.22
CA LEU A 9 42.17 -19.12 13.94
C LEU A 9 40.97 -18.21 14.23
N VAL A 10 41.16 -16.89 14.19
CA VAL A 10 40.10 -15.91 14.30
C VAL A 10 39.36 -15.86 12.95
N ALA A 11 38.20 -16.51 12.87
CA ALA A 11 37.33 -16.40 11.73
C ALA A 11 36.65 -14.99 11.73
N ILE A 12 37.13 -14.11 10.87
CA ILE A 12 36.52 -12.81 10.62
C ILE A 12 35.23 -13.08 9.81
N MET A 13 34.10 -13.09 10.50
CA MET A 13 32.77 -13.08 9.82
C MET A 13 32.55 -11.67 9.25
N THR A 14 32.85 -11.50 7.98
CA THR A 14 32.38 -10.32 7.21
C THR A 14 30.89 -10.43 7.00
N THR A 15 30.11 -9.71 7.80
CA THR A 15 28.69 -9.49 7.52
C THR A 15 28.60 -8.62 6.27
N ALA A 16 28.27 -9.23 5.14
CA ALA A 16 27.89 -8.48 3.93
C ALA A 16 26.60 -7.71 4.24
N ALA A 17 26.71 -6.41 4.47
CA ALA A 17 25.54 -5.54 4.50
C ALA A 17 24.98 -5.52 3.07
N THR A 18 23.84 -6.16 2.86
CA THR A 18 23.08 -6.06 1.61
C THR A 18 22.48 -4.65 1.55
N TYR A 19 23.19 -3.72 0.92
CA TYR A 19 22.61 -2.44 0.56
C TYR A 19 21.55 -2.70 -0.53
N ALA A 20 20.28 -2.39 -0.23
CA ALA A 20 19.27 -2.31 -1.27
C ALA A 20 19.75 -1.28 -2.30
N ALA A 21 19.74 -1.64 -3.59
CA ALA A 21 20.16 -0.73 -4.65
C ALA A 21 19.32 0.56 -4.60
N PRO A 22 19.92 1.74 -4.83
CA PRO A 22 19.18 3.01 -4.75
C PRO A 22 18.07 3.05 -5.81
N VAL A 23 17.02 3.81 -5.52
CA VAL A 23 15.95 4.09 -6.50
C VAL A 23 16.54 4.89 -7.65
N SER A 24 16.13 4.59 -8.88
CA SER A 24 16.57 5.29 -10.09
C SER A 24 16.30 6.81 -10.00
N GLU A 25 17.29 7.65 -10.34
CA GLU A 25 17.12 9.11 -10.41
C GLU A 25 15.99 9.53 -11.35
N LYS A 26 15.78 8.78 -12.44
CA LYS A 26 14.68 8.98 -13.39
C LYS A 26 13.33 8.86 -12.67
N VAL A 27 13.13 7.80 -11.88
CA VAL A 27 11.89 7.56 -11.15
C VAL A 27 11.69 8.60 -10.05
N LEU A 28 12.73 8.94 -9.30
CA LEU A 28 12.69 10.02 -8.31
C LEU A 28 12.27 11.34 -8.93
N LYS A 29 12.83 11.70 -10.08
CA LYS A 29 12.48 12.95 -10.80
C LYS A 29 11.02 12.95 -11.27
N ILE A 30 10.53 11.81 -11.80
CA ILE A 30 9.12 11.67 -12.21
C ILE A 30 8.21 11.92 -11.00
N PHE A 31 8.48 11.25 -9.88
CA PHE A 31 7.69 11.39 -8.66
C PHE A 31 7.72 12.83 -8.13
N THR A 32 8.89 13.44 -7.94
CA THR A 32 9.01 14.79 -7.38
C THR A 32 8.41 15.87 -8.29
N THR A 33 8.36 15.62 -9.60
CA THR A 33 7.68 16.52 -10.56
C THR A 33 6.17 16.39 -10.44
N ALA A 34 5.64 15.18 -10.23
CA ALA A 34 4.20 14.93 -10.10
C ALA A 34 3.65 15.32 -8.72
N PHE A 35 4.48 15.22 -7.68
CA PHE A 35 4.11 15.46 -6.28
C PHE A 35 5.10 16.43 -5.60
N PRO A 36 5.19 17.69 -6.05
CA PRO A 36 6.18 18.65 -5.54
C PRO A 36 5.97 19.02 -4.06
N GLU A 37 4.76 18.84 -3.54
CA GLU A 37 4.37 19.20 -2.16
C GLU A 37 4.70 18.10 -1.14
N VAL A 38 4.96 16.86 -1.62
CA VAL A 38 5.25 15.73 -0.76
C VAL A 38 6.70 15.76 -0.30
N GLN A 39 6.90 15.91 1.01
CA GLN A 39 8.24 16.01 1.61
C GLN A 39 8.72 14.68 2.20
N GLU A 40 7.80 13.90 2.79
CA GLU A 40 8.14 12.65 3.46
C GLU A 40 7.74 11.47 2.59
N THR A 41 8.72 10.68 2.17
CA THR A 41 8.52 9.50 1.36
C THR A 41 9.33 8.32 1.89
N THR A 42 8.76 7.12 1.78
CA THR A 42 9.48 5.87 2.03
C THR A 42 9.53 5.07 0.76
N TRP A 43 10.73 4.76 0.29
CA TRP A 43 10.97 4.05 -0.94
C TRP A 43 11.41 2.62 -0.68
N TYR A 44 10.90 1.71 -1.50
CA TYR A 44 11.34 0.33 -1.57
C TYR A 44 11.74 0.01 -3.00
N ASN A 45 12.93 -0.59 -3.14
CA ASN A 45 13.44 -1.06 -4.42
C ASN A 45 13.27 -2.58 -4.48
N TYR A 46 12.48 -3.03 -5.43
CA TYR A 46 12.33 -4.42 -5.82
C TYR A 46 13.05 -4.65 -7.15
N GLU A 47 13.41 -5.87 -7.49
CA GLU A 47 14.20 -6.16 -8.70
C GLU A 47 13.57 -5.62 -10.00
N THR A 48 12.25 -5.58 -10.07
CA THR A 48 11.48 -5.23 -11.27
C THR A 48 10.66 -3.95 -11.16
N TYR A 49 10.56 -3.36 -9.96
CA TYR A 49 9.76 -2.16 -9.72
C TYR A 49 10.19 -1.42 -8.46
N TYR A 50 9.73 -0.18 -8.34
CA TYR A 50 9.90 0.66 -7.15
C TYR A 50 8.55 0.99 -6.54
N SER A 51 8.44 0.93 -5.20
CA SER A 51 7.28 1.40 -4.47
C SER A 51 7.61 2.64 -3.67
N VAL A 52 6.79 3.67 -3.75
CA VAL A 52 6.84 4.85 -2.89
C VAL A 52 5.60 4.95 -2.02
N TYR A 53 5.80 5.17 -0.73
CA TYR A 53 4.76 5.44 0.25
C TYR A 53 4.86 6.88 0.72
N PHE A 54 3.74 7.57 0.78
CA PHE A 54 3.65 8.96 1.22
C PHE A 54 2.25 9.29 1.73
N LYS A 55 2.10 10.47 2.28
CA LYS A 55 0.83 11.02 2.72
C LYS A 55 0.49 12.24 1.88
N ASN A 56 -0.73 12.29 1.37
CA ASN A 56 -1.24 13.43 0.63
C ASN A 56 -1.67 14.57 1.56
N SER A 57 -1.92 15.74 0.99
CA SER A 57 -2.44 16.92 1.69
C SER A 57 -3.84 16.72 2.30
N ASP A 58 -4.61 15.76 1.80
CA ASP A 58 -5.92 15.35 2.32
C ASP A 58 -5.83 14.24 3.38
N ASP A 59 -4.63 14.01 3.94
CA ASP A 59 -4.34 12.96 4.91
C ASP A 59 -4.46 11.52 4.40
N SER A 60 -4.80 11.30 3.13
CA SER A 60 -4.82 9.96 2.55
C SER A 60 -3.40 9.38 2.48
N LYS A 61 -3.27 8.10 2.86
CA LYS A 61 -2.00 7.37 2.71
C LYS A 61 -1.95 6.79 1.31
N CYS A 62 -0.86 7.04 0.61
CA CYS A 62 -0.67 6.64 -0.78
C CYS A 62 0.51 5.70 -0.93
N ARG A 63 0.38 4.78 -1.88
CA ARG A 63 1.45 3.97 -2.44
C ARG A 63 1.37 4.07 -3.96
N ILE A 64 2.50 4.30 -4.61
CA ILE A 64 2.62 4.20 -6.05
C ILE A 64 3.73 3.21 -6.38
N ASP A 65 3.42 2.28 -7.29
CA ASP A 65 4.38 1.35 -7.85
C ASP A 65 4.76 1.81 -9.25
N TYR A 66 6.06 1.97 -9.48
CA TYR A 66 6.65 2.34 -10.76
C TYR A 66 7.47 1.19 -11.32
N ASP A 67 7.40 0.93 -12.61
CA ASP A 67 8.40 0.08 -13.25
C ASP A 67 9.78 0.76 -13.30
N THR A 68 10.79 0.06 -13.77
CA THR A 68 12.16 0.58 -13.86
C THR A 68 12.30 1.75 -14.83
N ASP A 69 11.34 1.93 -15.73
CA ASP A 69 11.26 3.04 -16.68
C ASP A 69 10.51 4.26 -16.16
N GLY A 70 9.88 4.15 -15.00
CA GLY A 70 9.10 5.20 -14.34
C GLY A 70 7.64 5.27 -14.80
N LYS A 71 7.13 4.24 -15.47
CA LYS A 71 5.71 4.10 -15.74
C LYS A 71 5.00 3.61 -14.49
N ILE A 72 3.84 4.17 -14.17
CA ILE A 72 3.02 3.72 -13.05
C ILE A 72 2.43 2.35 -13.39
N ILE A 73 2.67 1.38 -12.52
CA ILE A 73 2.10 0.04 -12.54
C ILE A 73 0.77 0.03 -11.80
N SER A 74 0.76 0.63 -10.59
CA SER A 74 -0.45 0.74 -9.77
C SER A 74 -0.35 1.90 -8.80
N THR A 75 -1.51 2.40 -8.37
CA THR A 75 -1.64 3.31 -7.24
C THR A 75 -2.59 2.72 -6.22
N THR A 76 -2.28 2.88 -4.94
CA THR A 76 -3.16 2.51 -3.84
C THR A 76 -3.34 3.70 -2.93
N ARG A 77 -4.59 4.05 -2.59
CA ARG A 77 -4.94 5.11 -1.64
C ARG A 77 -5.79 4.54 -0.52
N TYR A 78 -5.45 4.92 0.72
CA TYR A 78 -6.20 4.56 1.92
C TYR A 78 -6.81 5.83 2.50
N TYR A 79 -8.14 5.85 2.65
CA TYR A 79 -8.87 7.02 3.13
C TYR A 79 -10.19 6.62 3.80
N SER A 80 -10.84 7.60 4.43
CA SER A 80 -12.13 7.41 5.09
C SER A 80 -13.31 7.65 4.11
N GLU A 81 -14.52 7.40 4.59
CA GLU A 81 -15.75 7.51 3.78
C GLU A 81 -15.89 8.86 3.05
N GLU A 82 -15.41 9.95 3.66
CA GLU A 82 -15.58 11.30 3.14
C GLU A 82 -14.94 11.49 1.77
N ALA A 83 -13.81 10.81 1.51
CA ALA A 83 -13.09 10.89 0.25
C ALA A 83 -13.56 9.85 -0.80
N LEU A 84 -14.48 8.94 -0.43
CA LEU A 84 -15.07 8.00 -1.38
C LEU A 84 -15.96 8.76 -2.38
N PRO A 85 -15.84 8.52 -3.70
CA PRO A 85 -16.67 9.19 -4.69
C PRO A 85 -18.18 9.10 -4.33
N PRO A 86 -18.93 10.22 -4.36
CA PRO A 86 -20.31 10.26 -3.89
C PRO A 86 -21.23 9.23 -4.55
N PHE A 87 -20.99 8.93 -5.82
CA PHE A 87 -21.73 7.91 -6.56
C PHE A 87 -21.51 6.52 -5.98
N ILE A 88 -20.25 6.13 -5.71
CA ILE A 88 -19.90 4.83 -5.12
C ILE A 88 -20.46 4.74 -3.70
N ARG A 89 -20.30 5.78 -2.89
CA ARG A 89 -20.86 5.86 -1.54
C ARG A 89 -22.38 5.69 -1.54
N GLY A 90 -23.07 6.34 -2.47
CA GLY A 90 -24.53 6.19 -2.65
C GLY A 90 -24.92 4.74 -2.94
N LYS A 91 -24.22 4.06 -3.84
CA LYS A 91 -24.44 2.64 -4.17
C LYS A 91 -24.19 1.71 -2.98
N VAL A 92 -23.15 1.98 -2.19
CA VAL A 92 -22.86 1.22 -0.98
C VAL A 92 -23.98 1.37 0.04
N ASN A 93 -24.40 2.60 0.33
CA ASN A 93 -25.46 2.88 1.29
C ASN A 93 -26.83 2.30 0.89
N GLU A 94 -27.13 2.32 -0.41
CA GLU A 94 -28.34 1.70 -0.97
C GLU A 94 -28.34 0.18 -0.77
N LYS A 95 -27.20 -0.47 -1.03
CA LYS A 95 -27.07 -1.94 -0.97
C LYS A 95 -26.91 -2.48 0.45
N PHE A 96 -26.33 -1.68 1.36
CA PHE A 96 -26.02 -2.06 2.73
C PHE A 96 -26.60 -1.07 3.76
N PRO A 97 -27.92 -0.92 3.82
CA PRO A 97 -28.54 0.04 4.74
C PRO A 97 -28.14 -0.27 6.20
N GLY A 98 -27.84 0.78 6.96
CA GLY A 98 -27.50 0.69 8.39
C GLY A 98 -26.10 0.17 8.70
N LYS A 99 -25.22 -0.02 7.69
CA LYS A 99 -23.81 -0.32 7.89
C LYS A 99 -22.97 0.94 7.75
N GLN A 100 -21.90 1.03 8.54
CA GLN A 100 -20.97 2.14 8.47
C GLN A 100 -19.75 1.77 7.61
N ILE A 101 -19.26 2.71 6.82
CA ILE A 101 -18.00 2.56 6.09
C ILE A 101 -16.87 2.85 7.09
N PHE A 102 -16.08 1.82 7.41
CA PHE A 102 -14.93 1.93 8.31
C PHE A 102 -13.70 2.48 7.61
N GLY A 103 -13.51 2.10 6.34
CA GLY A 103 -12.36 2.56 5.57
C GLY A 103 -12.41 2.08 4.13
N VAL A 104 -11.64 2.74 3.29
CA VAL A 104 -11.58 2.52 1.85
C VAL A 104 -10.13 2.34 1.41
N THR A 105 -9.90 1.32 0.59
CA THR A 105 -8.67 1.13 -0.18
C THR A 105 -9.03 1.23 -1.66
N GLU A 106 -8.64 2.32 -2.28
CA GLU A 106 -8.76 2.51 -3.73
C GLU A 106 -7.51 1.96 -4.40
N VAL A 107 -7.68 1.10 -5.38
CA VAL A 107 -6.60 0.55 -6.19
C VAL A 107 -6.86 0.89 -7.65
N SER A 108 -5.88 1.52 -8.29
CA SER A 108 -5.93 1.86 -9.71
C SER A 108 -4.71 1.31 -10.43
N SER A 109 -4.94 0.71 -11.58
CA SER A 109 -3.93 0.27 -12.54
C SER A 109 -4.33 0.76 -13.93
N PRO A 110 -3.50 0.60 -14.98
CA PRO A 110 -3.89 0.98 -16.34
C PRO A 110 -5.17 0.31 -16.84
N ASP A 111 -5.51 -0.87 -16.32
CA ASP A 111 -6.62 -1.70 -16.82
C ASP A 111 -7.83 -1.72 -15.88
N GLU A 112 -7.67 -1.36 -14.61
CA GLU A 112 -8.73 -1.52 -13.61
C GLU A 112 -8.67 -0.42 -12.55
N MET A 113 -9.84 0.02 -12.10
CA MET A 113 -10.02 0.81 -10.88
C MET A 113 -11.03 0.09 -9.98
N ALA A 114 -10.65 -0.13 -8.72
CA ALA A 114 -11.48 -0.81 -7.75
C ALA A 114 -11.43 -0.13 -6.37
N TYR A 115 -12.54 -0.20 -5.65
CA TYR A 115 -12.69 0.26 -4.28
C TYR A 115 -12.92 -0.96 -3.37
N HIS A 116 -11.95 -1.29 -2.54
CA HIS A 116 -12.10 -2.25 -1.47
C HIS A 116 -12.57 -1.51 -0.23
N ILE A 117 -13.78 -1.78 0.20
CA ILE A 117 -14.45 -1.04 1.27
C ILE A 117 -14.72 -1.99 2.44
N VAL A 118 -14.31 -1.57 3.61
CA VAL A 118 -14.64 -2.27 4.85
C VAL A 118 -15.87 -1.63 5.45
N LEU A 119 -16.94 -2.42 5.58
CA LEU A 119 -18.15 -2.02 6.28
C LEU A 119 -18.22 -2.71 7.64
N GLU A 120 -18.89 -2.07 8.57
CA GLU A 120 -19.18 -2.64 9.87
C GLU A 120 -20.63 -2.44 10.31
N ASP A 121 -21.12 -3.37 11.10
CA ASP A 121 -22.30 -3.25 11.97
C ASP A 121 -21.91 -3.67 13.40
N GLU A 122 -22.87 -3.77 14.30
CA GLU A 122 -22.61 -4.11 15.71
C GLU A 122 -21.86 -5.45 15.89
N LYS A 123 -22.08 -6.41 14.98
CA LYS A 123 -21.59 -7.79 15.14
C LYS A 123 -20.59 -8.24 14.08
N ASN A 124 -20.54 -7.56 12.93
CA ASN A 124 -19.81 -8.07 11.79
C ASN A 124 -18.94 -6.99 11.10
N TRP A 125 -17.90 -7.50 10.45
CA TRP A 125 -17.16 -6.82 9.41
C TRP A 125 -17.53 -7.38 8.04
N TYR A 126 -17.56 -6.52 7.02
CA TYR A 126 -17.79 -6.90 5.63
C TYR A 126 -16.72 -6.29 4.76
N ASN A 127 -15.98 -7.11 4.03
CA ASN A 127 -15.13 -6.65 2.96
C ASN A 127 -15.93 -6.73 1.66
N ILE A 128 -16.10 -5.61 1.01
CA ILE A 128 -16.76 -5.51 -0.29
C ILE A 128 -15.81 -4.91 -1.32
N LYS A 129 -15.98 -5.28 -2.58
CA LYS A 129 -15.29 -4.67 -3.71
C LYS A 129 -16.33 -4.00 -4.60
N SER A 130 -16.10 -2.72 -4.93
CA SER A 130 -16.83 -2.00 -5.97
C SER A 130 -15.88 -1.68 -7.11
N ASP A 131 -16.36 -1.81 -8.36
CA ASP A 131 -15.67 -1.25 -9.50
C ASP A 131 -16.02 0.25 -9.68
N ALA A 132 -15.42 0.90 -10.67
CA ALA A 132 -15.66 2.31 -10.98
C ALA A 132 -17.12 2.59 -11.45
N THR A 133 -17.86 1.57 -11.87
CA THR A 133 -19.27 1.69 -12.28
C THR A 133 -20.25 1.54 -11.12
N GLY A 134 -19.75 1.20 -9.92
CA GLY A 134 -20.57 0.97 -8.73
C GLY A 134 -21.15 -0.44 -8.65
N SER A 135 -20.64 -1.40 -9.42
CA SER A 135 -20.99 -2.81 -9.27
C SER A 135 -20.29 -3.36 -8.04
N ILE A 136 -21.05 -3.88 -7.07
CA ILE A 136 -20.55 -4.26 -5.76
C ILE A 136 -20.68 -5.75 -5.52
N ASN A 137 -19.57 -6.38 -5.07
CA ASN A 137 -19.50 -7.77 -4.62
C ASN A 137 -19.04 -7.85 -3.17
N ILE A 138 -19.60 -8.80 -2.41
CA ILE A 138 -19.11 -9.13 -1.06
C ILE A 138 -17.96 -10.12 -1.22
N GLU A 139 -16.77 -9.75 -0.74
CA GLU A 139 -15.60 -10.63 -0.76
C GLU A 139 -15.54 -11.48 0.50
N LYS A 140 -15.87 -10.88 1.66
CA LYS A 140 -15.81 -11.58 2.96
C LYS A 140 -16.74 -10.95 3.98
N LYS A 141 -17.34 -11.83 4.83
CA LYS A 141 -18.02 -11.44 6.06
C LYS A 141 -17.34 -12.12 7.24
N MET A 142 -17.11 -11.38 8.33
CA MET A 142 -16.43 -11.85 9.53
C MET A 142 -17.20 -11.38 10.77
N LEU A 143 -17.28 -12.21 11.81
CA LEU A 143 -17.75 -11.78 13.12
C LEU A 143 -16.69 -10.87 13.78
N LYS A 144 -17.15 -9.86 14.49
CA LYS A 144 -16.30 -9.12 15.43
C LYS A 144 -15.99 -10.06 16.61
N SER A 145 -14.73 -10.07 17.08
CA SER A 145 -14.40 -10.79 18.32
C SER A 145 -15.08 -10.09 19.49
N GLU A 146 -15.77 -10.85 20.34
CA GLU A 146 -16.21 -10.37 21.65
C GLU A 146 -14.95 -10.09 22.49
N ASN A 147 -14.76 -8.83 22.91
CA ASN A 147 -13.74 -8.44 23.87
C ASN A 147 -14.28 -8.64 25.29
#